data_8a4c51e65696c44a307829a16c668186
#
_entry.id   8a4c51e65696c44a307829a16c668186
#
_cell.length_a   1.000
_cell.length_b   1.000
_cell.length_c   1.000
_cell.angle_alpha   90.00
_cell.angle_beta   90.00
_cell.angle_gamma   90.00
#
_symmetry.space_group_name_H-M   'P 1'
#
loop_
_entity.id
_entity.type
_entity.pdbx_description
1 polymer ?
#
loop_
_entity_poly.entity_id
_entity_poly.type
_entity_poly.pdbx_seq_one_letter_code
_entity_poly.pdbx_strand_id
1 'polypeptide(L)'
;MLVECLSPSNRKGSIQELLTDYARIAVPEVWLLDPKPPQFTSYRFESGALKQWLTTESGRVTPRLLPTVAVDLAGLWTAFDGVA
;
A
#
# COMPACT_ATOMS: atom_id res chain seq x y z
N MET A 1 9.25 6.29 -1.16
CA MET A 1 8.07 5.42 -0.93
C MET A 1 6.82 6.25 -0.82
N LEU A 2 5.71 5.75 -1.33
CA LEU A 2 4.43 6.45 -1.30
C LEU A 2 3.38 5.54 -0.64
N VAL A 3 2.57 6.11 0.25
CA VAL A 3 1.51 5.37 0.95
C VAL A 3 0.16 5.97 0.59
N GLU A 4 -0.75 5.16 0.10
CA GLU A 4 -2.12 5.54 -0.23
C GLU A 4 -3.10 4.80 0.65
N CYS A 5 -4.04 5.53 1.25
CA CYS A 5 -5.16 4.96 1.99
C CYS A 5 -6.39 4.96 1.09
N LEU A 6 -6.98 3.79 0.89
CA LEU A 6 -8.15 3.67 0.03
C LEU A 6 -9.41 4.03 0.80
N SER A 7 -10.30 4.76 0.15
CA SER A 7 -11.63 5.04 0.68
C SER A 7 -12.64 4.05 0.07
N PRO A 8 -13.85 3.92 0.66
CA PRO A 8 -14.89 3.06 0.08
C PRO A 8 -15.28 3.41 -1.35
N SER A 9 -15.00 4.63 -1.78
CA SER A 9 -15.31 5.08 -3.13
C SER A 9 -14.23 4.69 -4.15
N ASN A 10 -13.07 4.22 -3.71
CA ASN A 10 -12.04 3.77 -4.63
C ASN A 10 -12.45 2.47 -5.30
N ARG A 11 -12.29 2.41 -6.61
CA ARG A 11 -12.61 1.24 -7.43
C ARG A 11 -11.34 0.66 -8.02
N LYS A 12 -11.43 -0.61 -8.44
CA LYS A 12 -10.31 -1.32 -9.06
C LYS A 12 -9.67 -0.52 -10.22
N GLY A 13 -10.50 0.11 -11.06
CA GLY A 13 -10.00 0.92 -12.17
C GLY A 13 -9.17 2.10 -11.71
N SER A 14 -9.61 2.78 -10.65
CA SER A 14 -8.88 3.92 -10.09
C SER A 14 -7.52 3.50 -9.53
N ILE A 15 -7.44 2.31 -8.91
CA ILE A 15 -6.19 1.78 -8.39
C ILE A 15 -5.21 1.53 -9.54
N GLN A 16 -5.67 0.95 -10.64
CA GLN A 16 -4.82 0.71 -11.81
C GLN A 16 -4.30 2.01 -12.40
N GLU A 17 -5.13 3.03 -12.47
CA GLU A 17 -4.72 4.35 -12.94
C GLU A 17 -3.66 4.97 -12.04
N LEU A 18 -3.85 4.88 -10.73
CA LEU A 18 -2.87 5.37 -9.75
C LEU A 18 -1.53 4.68 -9.92
N LEU A 19 -1.53 3.35 -10.02
CA LEU A 19 -0.29 2.58 -10.19
C LEU A 19 0.40 2.92 -11.50
N THR A 20 -0.36 3.14 -12.56
CA THR A 20 0.19 3.54 -13.86
C THR A 20 0.87 4.91 -13.75
N ASP A 21 0.24 5.86 -13.08
CA ASP A 21 0.79 7.20 -12.91
C ASP A 21 2.05 7.17 -12.05
N TYR A 22 2.05 6.40 -10.96
CA TYR A 22 3.22 6.28 -10.10
C TYR A 22 4.37 5.56 -10.79
N ALA A 23 4.09 4.57 -11.64
CA ALA A 23 5.11 3.91 -12.45
C ALA A 23 5.75 4.89 -13.44
N ARG A 24 4.94 5.79 -14.00
CA ARG A 24 5.43 6.78 -14.97
C ARG A 24 6.49 7.70 -14.36
N ILE A 25 6.36 8.03 -13.07
CA ILE A 25 7.34 8.86 -12.37
C ILE A 25 8.33 8.02 -11.56
N ALA A 26 8.34 6.71 -11.78
CA ALA A 26 9.29 5.76 -11.18
C ALA A 26 9.31 5.78 -9.66
N VAL A 27 8.15 5.83 -9.01
CA VAL A 27 8.06 5.68 -7.55
C VAL A 27 8.55 4.28 -7.19
N PRO A 28 9.60 4.15 -6.34
CA PRO A 28 10.23 2.85 -6.10
C PRO A 28 9.36 1.87 -5.33
N GLU A 29 8.47 2.35 -4.48
CA GLU A 29 7.60 1.48 -3.69
C GLU A 29 6.31 2.20 -3.36
N VAL A 30 5.18 1.49 -3.51
CA VAL A 30 3.84 2.01 -3.17
C VAL A 30 3.16 1.03 -2.22
N TRP A 31 2.58 1.56 -1.16
CA TRP A 31 1.76 0.81 -0.22
C TRP A 31 0.31 1.25 -0.35
N LEU A 32 -0.60 0.30 -0.56
CA LEU A 32 -2.03 0.54 -0.54
C LEU A 32 -2.62 -0.02 0.74
N LEU A 33 -3.30 0.83 1.50
CA LEU A 33 -3.96 0.48 2.75
C LEU A 33 -5.46 0.55 2.56
N ASP A 34 -6.12 -0.60 2.62
CA ASP A 34 -7.58 -0.68 2.51
C ASP A 34 -8.14 -1.11 3.88
N PRO A 35 -8.83 -0.22 4.62
CA PRO A 35 -9.33 -0.56 5.94
C PRO A 35 -10.56 -1.46 5.93
N LYS A 36 -11.24 -1.64 4.78
CA LYS A 36 -12.48 -2.45 4.71
C LYS A 36 -12.59 -3.25 3.42
N PRO A 37 -12.36 -4.60 3.46
CA PRO A 37 -11.79 -5.36 4.59
C PRO A 37 -10.34 -4.95 4.80
N PRO A 38 -9.80 -5.06 6.02
CA PRO A 38 -8.41 -4.65 6.23
C PRO A 38 -7.47 -5.41 5.31
N GLN A 39 -6.78 -4.69 4.46
CA GLN A 39 -5.83 -5.30 3.52
C GLN A 39 -4.69 -4.33 3.23
N PHE A 40 -3.49 -4.85 3.34
CA PHE A 40 -2.27 -4.17 2.96
C PHE A 40 -1.75 -4.78 1.68
N THR A 41 -1.39 -3.95 0.70
CA THR A 41 -0.73 -4.41 -0.52
C THR A 41 0.47 -3.52 -0.81
N SER A 42 1.63 -4.12 -1.04
CA SER A 42 2.80 -3.38 -1.47
C SER A 42 3.13 -3.66 -2.92
N TYR A 43 3.62 -2.64 -3.61
CA TYR A 43 4.07 -2.71 -4.99
C TYR A 43 5.50 -2.21 -5.06
N ARG A 44 6.32 -2.82 -5.92
CA ARG A 44 7.70 -2.40 -6.17
C ARG A 44 7.87 -2.08 -7.64
N PHE A 45 8.62 -1.02 -7.91
CA PHE A 45 8.93 -0.64 -9.28
C PHE A 45 9.96 -1.59 -9.87
N GLU A 46 9.61 -2.21 -10.99
CA GLU A 46 10.47 -3.17 -11.69
C GLU A 46 10.21 -3.07 -13.19
N SER A 47 11.27 -2.85 -13.95
CA SER A 47 11.20 -2.87 -15.42
C SER A 47 10.10 -1.96 -15.99
N GLY A 48 9.96 -0.76 -15.41
CA GLY A 48 9.02 0.24 -15.91
C GLY A 48 7.60 0.12 -15.39
N ALA A 49 7.33 -0.82 -14.48
CA ALA A 49 5.99 -1.02 -13.94
C ALA A 49 6.03 -1.26 -12.42
N LEU A 50 4.91 -0.97 -11.76
CA LEU A 50 4.74 -1.31 -10.35
C LEU A 50 4.13 -2.70 -10.27
N LYS A 51 4.85 -3.63 -9.66
CA LYS A 51 4.43 -5.03 -9.52
C LYS A 51 4.10 -5.33 -8.08
N GLN A 52 3.01 -6.09 -7.88
CA GLN A 52 2.60 -6.51 -6.55
C GLN A 52 3.69 -7.36 -5.91
N TRP A 53 4.07 -7.00 -4.70
CA TRP A 53 5.09 -7.70 -3.94
C TRP A 53 4.49 -8.52 -2.81
N LEU A 54 3.61 -7.93 -2.01
CA LEU A 54 3.02 -8.56 -0.84
C LEU A 54 1.59 -8.09 -0.65
N THR A 55 0.71 -9.03 -0.31
CA THR A 55 -0.66 -8.74 0.13
C THR A 55 -0.90 -9.50 1.43
N THR A 56 -1.35 -8.80 2.47
CA THR A 56 -1.66 -9.39 3.75
C THR A 56 -2.62 -8.49 4.53
N GLU A 57 -3.32 -9.05 5.51
CA GLU A 57 -4.18 -8.27 6.41
C GLU A 57 -3.60 -8.11 7.80
N SER A 58 -2.54 -8.84 8.13
CA SER A 58 -1.98 -8.85 9.48
C SER A 58 -0.46 -9.00 9.46
N GLY A 59 0.15 -8.86 10.63
CA GLY A 59 1.57 -9.01 10.78
C GLY A 59 2.32 -7.69 10.68
N ARG A 60 3.61 -7.78 10.48
CA ARG A 60 4.49 -6.62 10.32
C ARG A 60 4.98 -6.51 8.90
N VAL A 61 5.05 -5.29 8.41
CA VAL A 61 5.55 -5.01 7.07
C VAL A 61 6.70 -4.01 7.15
N THR A 62 7.66 -4.16 6.24
CA THR A 62 8.88 -3.36 6.25
C THR A 62 9.09 -2.73 4.88
N PRO A 63 9.35 -1.41 4.81
CA PRO A 63 9.70 -0.76 3.54
C PRO A 63 11.03 -1.32 3.01
N ARG A 64 11.10 -1.46 1.69
CA ARG A 64 12.30 -1.99 1.03
C ARG A 64 13.55 -1.18 1.37
N LEU A 65 13.43 0.15 1.37
CA LEU A 65 14.58 1.05 1.56
C LEU A 65 14.85 1.35 3.05
N LEU A 66 13.99 0.88 3.95
CA LEU A 66 14.14 1.09 5.39
C LEU A 66 14.01 -0.25 6.11
N PRO A 67 14.97 -1.16 5.96
CA PRO A 67 14.84 -2.54 6.45
C PRO A 67 14.79 -2.67 7.97
N THR A 68 15.15 -1.63 8.70
CA THR A 68 15.09 -1.62 10.17
C THR A 68 13.74 -1.11 10.69
N VAL A 69 12.86 -0.62 9.82
CA VAL A 69 11.54 -0.13 10.21
C VAL A 69 10.53 -1.25 10.02
N ALA A 70 9.68 -1.48 11.03
CA ALA A 70 8.59 -2.43 10.94
C ALA A 70 7.29 -1.75 11.34
N VAL A 71 6.25 -1.93 10.53
CA VAL A 71 4.91 -1.40 10.80
C VAL A 71 4.00 -2.56 11.20
N ASP A 72 3.39 -2.45 12.37
CA ASP A 72 2.43 -3.43 12.86
C ASP A 72 1.04 -3.11 12.28
N LEU A 73 0.55 -3.96 11.39
CA LEU A 73 -0.72 -3.73 10.71
C LEU A 73 -1.91 -3.75 11.67
N ALA A 74 -1.90 -4.59 12.70
CA ALA A 74 -2.98 -4.64 13.67
C ALA A 74 -3.16 -3.28 14.36
N GLY A 75 -2.07 -2.65 14.78
CA GLY A 75 -2.10 -1.32 15.36
C GLY A 75 -2.57 -0.26 14.38
N LEU A 76 -2.18 -0.39 13.12
CA LEU A 76 -2.58 0.54 12.07
C LEU A 76 -4.09 0.48 11.82
N TRP A 77 -4.67 -0.73 11.70
CA TRP A 77 -6.11 -0.88 11.51
C TRP A 77 -6.92 -0.34 12.69
N THR A 78 -6.42 -0.52 13.90
CA THR A 78 -7.05 0.03 15.11
C THR A 78 -7.08 1.57 15.05
N ALA A 79 -6.00 2.18 14.57
CA ALA A 79 -5.95 3.64 14.40
C ALA A 79 -6.99 4.13 13.38
N PHE A 80 -7.19 3.39 12.28
CA PHE A 80 -8.23 3.75 11.29
C PHE A 80 -9.63 3.65 11.89
N ASP A 81 -9.90 2.63 12.70
CA ASP A 81 -11.20 2.48 13.36
C ASP A 81 -11.51 3.66 14.27
N GLY A 82 -10.50 4.21 14.92
CA GLY A 82 -10.65 5.36 15.78
C GLY A 82 -10.90 6.69 15.04
N VAL A 83 -10.74 6.71 13.73
CA VAL A 83 -10.85 7.92 12.90
C VAL A 83 -12.19 7.99 12.16
N ALA A 84 -13.01 6.98 12.26
CA ALA A 84 -14.27 6.84 11.51
C ALA A 84 -15.25 8.00 11.69
#